data_63e49a6a7e8ec297492f1254d60d8e50
#
_entry.id   63e49a6a7e8ec297492f1254d60d8e50
#
_cell.length_a   1.000
_cell.length_b   1.000
_cell.length_c   1.000
_cell.angle_alpha   90.00
_cell.angle_beta   90.00
_cell.angle_gamma   90.00
#
_symmetry.space_group_name_H-M   'P 1'
#
loop_
_entity.id
_entity.type
_entity.pdbx_description
1 polymer ?
#
loop_
_entity_poly.entity_id
_entity_poly.type
_entity_poly.pdbx_seq_one_letter_code
_entity_poly.pdbx_strand_id
1 'polypeptide(L)'
;MAIKYCSLRYSTPNIGDEIQSLAVERLLPRVDERLDRDFLNDVLDEGEKHILIMNGWFTHRPQNWPPSAAIKPIFIGFHITYHHDCMSYLLAEQSIEYFKQHEPIGCRDSATRDMLNKKGVDAYYSKCATLTFPKRDFSPRRGRVFIVNGREYTPKIPAALKSGAIRISHDVPIVYGPAIKFAIAKRFLALYRNNADLVITTKLHCALPCIAYGIPVIFFGESNDYRLSILTDLGLSIYGLDAGTADVDWAPEALDIDEEKAVLIDLINGKLKAVEGG
;
A
#
# COMPACT_ATOMS: atom_id res chain seq x y z
N MET A 1 29.28 -10.72 2.88
CA MET A 1 28.00 -11.27 3.37
C MET A 1 27.05 -11.38 2.18
N ALA A 2 26.35 -12.49 2.00
CA ALA A 2 25.39 -12.61 0.91
C ALA A 2 24.17 -11.71 1.18
N ILE A 3 23.59 -11.14 0.12
CA ILE A 3 22.40 -10.27 0.20
C ILE A 3 21.21 -11.02 -0.38
N LYS A 4 20.12 -11.10 0.39
CA LYS A 4 18.79 -11.53 -0.03
C LYS A 4 17.86 -10.32 -0.11
N TYR A 5 17.21 -10.14 -1.24
CA TYR A 5 16.16 -9.14 -1.40
C TYR A 5 14.82 -9.76 -1.06
N CYS A 6 14.17 -9.20 -0.06
CA CYS A 6 12.93 -9.74 0.50
C CYS A 6 11.74 -8.83 0.24
N SER A 7 10.58 -9.44 0.08
CA SER A 7 9.28 -8.77 0.14
C SER A 7 8.40 -9.41 1.21
N LEU A 8 7.19 -8.87 1.42
CA LEU A 8 6.27 -9.38 2.44
C LEU A 8 5.22 -10.31 1.83
N ARG A 9 4.85 -11.35 2.57
CA ARG A 9 3.63 -12.15 2.39
C ARG A 9 2.71 -11.99 3.59
N TYR A 10 1.44 -12.31 3.42
CA TYR A 10 0.41 -11.98 4.39
C TYR A 10 -0.60 -13.12 4.57
N SER A 11 -1.13 -13.23 5.79
CA SER A 11 -2.20 -14.16 6.15
C SER A 11 -3.55 -13.44 6.29
N THR A 12 -3.79 -12.38 5.50
CA THR A 12 -5.01 -11.57 5.51
C THR A 12 -5.94 -11.95 4.35
N PRO A 13 -7.26 -11.70 4.44
CA PRO A 13 -8.15 -11.87 3.30
C PRO A 13 -8.04 -10.72 2.27
N ASN A 14 -7.43 -9.58 2.61
CA ASN A 14 -7.34 -8.40 1.77
C ASN A 14 -6.12 -8.43 0.85
N ILE A 15 -6.33 -8.65 -0.45
CA ILE A 15 -5.23 -8.69 -1.43
C ILE A 15 -4.56 -7.33 -1.69
N GLY A 16 -5.07 -6.25 -1.10
CA GLY A 16 -4.38 -4.97 -1.09
C GLY A 16 -2.99 -5.05 -0.47
N ASP A 17 -2.77 -5.99 0.45
CA ASP A 17 -1.47 -6.25 1.05
C ASP A 17 -0.50 -6.85 0.03
N GLU A 18 -0.93 -7.83 -0.77
CA GLU A 18 -0.13 -8.39 -1.87
C GLU A 18 0.17 -7.35 -2.96
N ILE A 19 -0.76 -6.41 -3.21
CA ILE A 19 -0.54 -5.30 -4.15
C ILE A 19 0.59 -4.39 -3.66
N GLN A 20 0.70 -4.14 -2.36
CA GLN A 20 1.82 -3.39 -1.78
C GLN A 20 3.16 -4.11 -2.01
N SER A 21 3.22 -5.42 -1.77
CA SER A 21 4.42 -6.21 -2.03
C SER A 21 4.79 -6.22 -3.52
N LEU A 22 3.81 -6.36 -4.42
CA LEU A 22 4.06 -6.29 -5.86
C LEU A 22 4.62 -4.94 -6.32
N ALA A 23 4.22 -3.84 -5.67
CA ALA A 23 4.80 -2.53 -5.96
C ALA A 23 6.28 -2.48 -5.54
N VAL A 24 6.61 -3.00 -4.36
CA VAL A 24 8.00 -3.12 -3.84
C VAL A 24 8.84 -4.04 -4.72
N GLU A 25 8.32 -5.23 -5.06
CA GLU A 25 9.04 -6.25 -5.85
C GLU A 25 9.52 -5.72 -7.20
N ARG A 26 8.80 -4.75 -7.79
CA ARG A 26 9.19 -4.12 -9.06
C ARG A 26 10.43 -3.22 -8.96
N LEU A 27 10.74 -2.76 -7.76
CA LEU A 27 11.86 -1.86 -7.48
C LEU A 27 13.10 -2.60 -6.96
N LEU A 28 12.93 -3.85 -6.55
CA LEU A 28 14.03 -4.71 -6.14
C LEU A 28 14.74 -5.30 -7.36
N PRO A 29 16.08 -5.51 -7.31
CA PRO A 29 16.82 -6.19 -8.37
C PRO A 29 16.31 -7.62 -8.68
N ARG A 30 15.84 -8.29 -7.64
CA ARG A 30 15.21 -9.61 -7.65
C ARG A 30 14.43 -9.83 -6.36
N VAL A 31 13.65 -10.88 -6.28
CA VAL A 31 12.99 -11.30 -5.03
C VAL A 31 13.49 -12.70 -4.70
N ASP A 32 14.31 -12.80 -3.67
CA ASP A 32 14.88 -14.08 -3.23
C ASP A 32 13.90 -14.80 -2.29
N GLU A 33 13.17 -14.04 -1.45
CA GLU A 33 12.25 -14.59 -0.46
C GLU A 33 11.08 -13.66 -0.17
N ARG A 34 9.95 -14.25 0.26
CA ARG A 34 8.81 -13.50 0.84
C ARG A 34 8.65 -13.86 2.31
N LEU A 35 8.99 -12.92 3.17
CA LEU A 35 8.90 -13.05 4.63
C LEU A 35 7.49 -12.81 5.12
N ASP A 36 7.06 -13.54 6.15
CA ASP A 36 5.77 -13.31 6.77
C ASP A 36 5.82 -12.02 7.60
N ARG A 37 4.94 -11.03 7.26
CA ARG A 37 4.89 -9.75 7.96
C ARG A 37 4.70 -9.89 9.48
N ASP A 38 3.96 -10.91 9.90
CA ASP A 38 3.58 -11.09 11.30
C ASP A 38 4.61 -11.91 12.11
N PHE A 39 5.70 -12.38 11.44
CA PHE A 39 6.77 -13.22 12.02
C PHE A 39 8.16 -12.80 11.56
N LEU A 40 8.40 -11.50 11.46
CA LEU A 40 9.72 -10.97 11.04
C LEU A 40 10.81 -11.19 12.09
N ASN A 41 10.45 -11.41 13.35
CA ASN A 41 11.37 -11.78 14.43
C ASN A 41 11.93 -13.20 14.29
N ASP A 42 11.27 -14.08 13.53
CA ASP A 42 11.66 -15.48 13.36
C ASP A 42 12.70 -15.69 12.24
N VAL A 43 13.09 -14.61 11.54
CA VAL A 43 14.11 -14.69 10.48
C VAL A 43 15.47 -15.01 11.11
N LEU A 44 16.05 -16.15 10.71
CA LEU A 44 17.32 -16.62 11.25
C LEU A 44 18.49 -15.82 10.68
N ASP A 45 19.49 -15.56 11.52
CA ASP A 45 20.76 -14.99 11.10
C ASP A 45 21.72 -16.12 10.69
N GLU A 46 21.70 -16.45 9.42
CA GLU A 46 22.61 -17.45 8.81
C GLU A 46 23.83 -16.79 8.14
N GLY A 47 24.18 -15.58 8.55
CA GLY A 47 25.27 -14.81 7.95
C GLY A 47 24.89 -14.12 6.62
N GLU A 48 23.59 -13.98 6.34
CA GLU A 48 23.04 -13.29 5.18
C GLU A 48 22.33 -12.00 5.62
N LYS A 49 22.40 -10.94 4.81
CA LYS A 49 21.63 -9.72 5.01
C LYS A 49 20.30 -9.83 4.25
N HIS A 50 19.18 -9.74 4.96
CA HIS A 50 17.83 -9.70 4.37
C HIS A 50 17.39 -8.26 4.18
N ILE A 51 17.53 -7.70 2.98
CA ILE A 51 17.04 -6.33 2.67
C ILE A 51 15.53 -6.39 2.47
N LEU A 52 14.79 -5.63 3.27
CA LEU A 52 13.33 -5.60 3.25
C LEU A 52 12.81 -4.16 3.23
N ILE A 53 12.04 -3.81 2.19
CA ILE A 53 11.30 -2.55 2.18
C ILE A 53 10.02 -2.71 3.01
N MET A 54 9.95 -1.97 4.12
CA MET A 54 8.87 -1.99 5.10
C MET A 54 7.71 -1.10 4.62
N ASN A 55 6.98 -1.55 3.58
CA ASN A 55 5.84 -0.84 3.00
C ASN A 55 4.53 -1.55 3.36
N GLY A 56 3.71 -0.95 4.21
CA GLY A 56 2.44 -1.50 4.65
C GLY A 56 2.14 -1.18 6.10
N TRP A 57 1.02 -1.71 6.60
CA TRP A 57 0.73 -1.64 8.02
C TRP A 57 1.36 -2.84 8.77
N PHE A 58 1.70 -2.65 10.03
CA PHE A 58 2.32 -3.61 10.91
C PHE A 58 1.58 -3.60 12.26
N THR A 59 1.17 -4.69 12.81
CA THR A 59 1.10 -6.10 12.36
C THR A 59 -0.07 -6.77 13.11
N HIS A 60 -0.55 -7.97 12.71
CA HIS A 60 -1.52 -8.73 13.52
C HIS A 60 -0.90 -9.39 14.75
N ARG A 61 0.43 -9.43 14.81
CA ARG A 61 1.22 -10.02 15.89
C ARG A 61 2.21 -9.00 16.44
N PRO A 62 1.74 -7.89 17.02
CA PRO A 62 2.63 -6.82 17.47
C PRO A 62 3.61 -7.28 18.56
N GLN A 63 3.32 -8.35 19.28
CA GLN A 63 4.23 -8.98 20.23
C GLN A 63 5.49 -9.60 19.56
N ASN A 64 5.45 -9.83 18.24
CA ASN A 64 6.58 -10.32 17.44
C ASN A 64 7.43 -9.15 16.88
N TRP A 65 7.23 -7.95 17.37
CA TRP A 65 8.02 -6.78 17.05
C TRP A 65 9.09 -6.53 18.11
N PRO A 66 10.32 -6.13 17.81
CA PRO A 66 10.82 -5.74 16.50
C PRO A 66 11.25 -6.93 15.60
N PRO A 67 11.52 -6.69 14.31
CA PRO A 67 12.11 -7.68 13.40
C PRO A 67 13.47 -8.20 13.86
N SER A 68 13.87 -9.38 13.37
CA SER A 68 15.19 -9.98 13.58
C SER A 68 16.32 -9.03 13.13
N ALA A 69 17.47 -9.09 13.81
CA ALA A 69 18.67 -8.35 13.42
C ALA A 69 19.25 -8.76 12.06
N ALA A 70 18.88 -9.94 11.54
CA ALA A 70 19.22 -10.39 10.18
C ALA A 70 18.54 -9.52 9.10
N ILE A 71 17.44 -8.82 9.44
CA ILE A 71 16.73 -7.95 8.52
C ILE A 71 17.38 -6.56 8.53
N LYS A 72 17.66 -6.06 7.32
CA LYS A 72 18.04 -4.66 7.08
C LYS A 72 16.82 -3.94 6.51
N PRO A 73 16.03 -3.26 7.35
CA PRO A 73 14.78 -2.63 6.94
C PRO A 73 15.05 -1.33 6.19
N ILE A 74 14.25 -1.07 5.17
CA ILE A 74 14.13 0.22 4.50
C ILE A 74 12.71 0.70 4.71
N PHE A 75 12.52 1.68 5.58
CA PHE A 75 11.19 2.20 5.89
C PHE A 75 10.71 3.15 4.80
N ILE A 76 9.71 2.70 4.04
CA ILE A 76 8.98 3.46 3.03
C ILE A 76 7.52 3.04 3.07
N GLY A 77 6.61 3.98 3.30
CA GLY A 77 5.19 3.68 3.38
C GLY A 77 4.79 2.88 4.62
N PHE A 78 5.59 2.96 5.67
CA PHE A 78 5.32 2.31 6.95
C PHE A 78 4.08 2.92 7.63
N HIS A 79 3.23 2.07 8.21
CA HIS A 79 2.00 2.51 8.83
C HIS A 79 1.73 1.79 10.14
N ILE A 80 1.44 2.57 11.20
CA ILE A 80 0.99 2.08 12.49
C ILE A 80 -0.53 2.15 12.54
N THR A 81 -1.17 1.00 12.73
CA THR A 81 -2.63 0.93 12.86
C THR A 81 -3.08 1.06 14.32
N TYR A 82 -4.29 1.58 14.54
CA TYR A 82 -4.94 1.59 15.86
C TYR A 82 -5.51 0.23 16.27
N HIS A 83 -5.54 -0.75 15.37
CA HIS A 83 -6.08 -2.07 15.63
C HIS A 83 -5.03 -3.01 16.23
N HIS A 84 -5.49 -4.09 16.88
CA HIS A 84 -4.67 -5.21 17.36
C HIS A 84 -3.56 -4.80 18.34
N ASP A 85 -3.80 -3.81 19.21
CA ASP A 85 -2.83 -3.28 20.16
C ASP A 85 -1.50 -2.79 19.54
N CYS A 86 -1.48 -2.60 18.23
CA CYS A 86 -0.26 -2.23 17.50
C CYS A 86 0.41 -0.98 18.07
N MET A 87 -0.39 0.03 18.44
CA MET A 87 0.17 1.28 18.99
C MET A 87 0.92 1.04 20.31
N SER A 88 0.39 0.21 21.21
CA SER A 88 1.03 -0.05 22.49
C SER A 88 2.38 -0.75 22.34
N TYR A 89 2.51 -1.65 21.39
CA TYR A 89 3.77 -2.35 21.10
C TYR A 89 4.73 -1.51 20.25
N LEU A 90 4.26 -0.93 19.14
CA LEU A 90 5.14 -0.21 18.22
C LEU A 90 5.59 1.15 18.76
N LEU A 91 4.92 1.71 19.75
CA LEU A 91 5.32 2.94 20.43
C LEU A 91 5.93 2.69 21.82
N ALA A 92 6.17 1.43 22.21
CA ALA A 92 6.92 1.07 23.41
C ALA A 92 8.41 1.39 23.25
N GLU A 93 9.12 1.55 24.36
CA GLU A 93 10.53 1.96 24.41
C GLU A 93 11.43 1.10 23.49
N GLN A 94 11.32 -0.23 23.57
CA GLN A 94 12.10 -1.15 22.75
C GLN A 94 11.88 -0.91 21.24
N SER A 95 10.65 -0.63 20.82
CA SER A 95 10.33 -0.35 19.43
C SER A 95 10.85 1.01 18.99
N ILE A 96 10.80 1.99 19.87
CA ILE A 96 11.36 3.33 19.62
C ILE A 96 12.88 3.26 19.45
N GLU A 97 13.57 2.48 20.29
CA GLU A 97 15.01 2.23 20.14
C GLU A 97 15.33 1.55 18.80
N TYR A 98 14.53 0.57 18.41
CA TYR A 98 14.67 -0.09 17.10
C TYR A 98 14.48 0.90 15.94
N PHE A 99 13.45 1.75 15.99
CA PHE A 99 13.24 2.75 14.94
C PHE A 99 14.39 3.74 14.86
N LYS A 100 14.93 4.20 15.99
CA LYS A 100 16.08 5.12 16.04
C LYS A 100 17.34 4.56 15.38
N GLN A 101 17.55 3.24 15.44
CA GLN A 101 18.65 2.57 14.74
C GLN A 101 18.51 2.57 13.21
N HIS A 102 17.30 2.84 12.70
CA HIS A 102 16.95 2.75 11.28
C HIS A 102 16.39 4.06 10.71
N GLU A 103 16.59 5.16 11.38
CA GLU A 103 16.19 6.50 10.94
C GLU A 103 16.86 6.90 9.60
N PRO A 104 16.17 7.73 8.80
CA PRO A 104 14.83 8.27 8.99
C PRO A 104 13.74 7.29 8.52
N ILE A 105 12.59 7.26 9.25
CA ILE A 105 11.47 6.35 9.01
C ILE A 105 10.48 6.95 8.01
N GLY A 106 10.34 6.34 6.84
CA GLY A 106 9.38 6.76 5.83
C GLY A 106 7.97 6.24 6.09
N CYS A 107 7.05 7.14 6.43
CA CYS A 107 5.68 6.83 6.80
C CYS A 107 4.71 6.99 5.63
N ARG A 108 3.68 6.13 5.59
CA ARG A 108 2.63 6.16 4.56
C ARG A 108 1.67 7.35 4.72
N ASP A 109 1.43 7.76 5.94
CA ASP A 109 0.47 8.81 6.32
C ASP A 109 1.07 9.73 7.38
N SER A 110 0.52 10.94 7.47
CA SER A 110 0.98 11.96 8.39
C SER A 110 0.80 11.57 9.86
N ALA A 111 -0.26 10.82 10.19
CA ALA A 111 -0.51 10.42 11.57
C ALA A 111 0.58 9.47 12.10
N THR A 112 0.99 8.47 11.31
CA THR A 112 2.11 7.58 11.65
C THR A 112 3.41 8.36 11.84
N ARG A 113 3.73 9.30 10.94
CA ARG A 113 4.89 10.19 11.07
C ARG A 113 4.84 10.96 12.39
N ASP A 114 3.71 11.57 12.69
CA ASP A 114 3.54 12.42 13.87
C ASP A 114 3.61 11.61 15.17
N MET A 115 3.10 10.37 15.18
CA MET A 115 3.24 9.45 16.31
C MET A 115 4.72 9.16 16.61
N LEU A 116 5.51 8.85 15.59
CA LEU A 116 6.93 8.56 15.72
C LEU A 116 7.74 9.80 16.14
N ASN A 117 7.50 10.95 15.50
CA ASN A 117 8.16 12.21 15.84
C ASN A 117 7.88 12.64 17.28
N LYS A 118 6.66 12.45 17.78
CA LYS A 118 6.31 12.70 19.20
C LYS A 118 7.10 11.81 20.18
N LYS A 119 7.60 10.68 19.73
CA LYS A 119 8.46 9.76 20.49
C LYS A 119 9.96 10.02 20.28
N GLY A 120 10.32 11.07 19.55
CA GLY A 120 11.71 11.44 19.27
C GLY A 120 12.40 10.57 18.22
N VAL A 121 11.61 9.94 17.33
CA VAL A 121 12.10 9.22 16.15
C VAL A 121 12.06 10.16 14.96
N ASP A 122 13.15 10.27 14.18
CA ASP A 122 13.16 11.02 12.92
C ASP A 122 12.31 10.29 11.88
N ALA A 123 11.11 10.83 11.61
CA ALA A 123 10.16 10.26 10.68
C ALA A 123 9.66 11.29 9.67
N TYR A 124 9.53 10.88 8.43
CA TYR A 124 9.05 11.73 7.33
C TYR A 124 7.90 11.06 6.57
N TYR A 125 7.18 11.86 5.81
CA TYR A 125 6.07 11.38 4.99
C TYR A 125 6.58 10.93 3.62
N SER A 126 6.67 9.61 3.42
CA SER A 126 7.18 9.00 2.17
C SER A 126 6.09 8.64 1.16
N LYS A 127 4.82 8.69 1.55
CA LYS A 127 3.70 8.08 0.79
C LYS A 127 3.86 6.55 0.69
N CYS A 128 3.18 5.90 -0.27
CA CYS A 128 3.13 4.44 -0.41
C CYS A 128 3.78 3.98 -1.72
N ALA A 129 4.56 2.90 -1.68
CA ALA A 129 5.21 2.33 -2.87
C ALA A 129 4.22 1.95 -3.99
N THR A 130 2.92 1.76 -3.71
CA THR A 130 1.91 1.49 -4.74
C THR A 130 1.70 2.64 -5.72
N LEU A 131 2.16 3.85 -5.41
CA LEU A 131 2.17 4.99 -6.33
C LEU A 131 3.26 4.87 -7.41
N THR A 132 4.22 3.95 -7.27
CA THR A 132 5.30 3.75 -8.24
C THR A 132 4.90 2.91 -9.45
N PHE A 133 3.70 2.36 -9.51
CA PHE A 133 3.25 1.64 -10.71
C PHE A 133 3.31 2.56 -11.94
N PRO A 134 3.81 2.06 -13.10
CA PRO A 134 4.02 2.89 -14.29
C PRO A 134 2.70 3.37 -14.88
N LYS A 135 2.62 4.64 -15.19
CA LYS A 135 1.50 5.21 -15.93
C LYS A 135 1.28 4.41 -17.22
N ARG A 136 0.03 4.14 -17.57
CA ARG A 136 -0.26 3.50 -18.85
C ARG A 136 -0.09 4.53 -19.97
N ASP A 137 0.40 4.07 -21.09
CA ASP A 137 0.67 4.85 -22.30
C ASP A 137 -0.40 4.68 -23.39
N PHE A 138 -1.55 4.11 -23.02
CA PHE A 138 -2.66 3.83 -23.91
C PHE A 138 -4.01 4.05 -23.22
N SER A 139 -5.05 4.25 -23.99
CA SER A 139 -6.45 4.19 -23.55
C SER A 139 -7.06 2.85 -23.95
N PRO A 140 -7.85 2.20 -23.08
CA PRO A 140 -8.53 0.96 -23.44
C PRO A 140 -9.46 1.15 -24.65
N ARG A 141 -9.44 0.22 -25.60
CA ARG A 141 -10.35 0.27 -26.78
C ARG A 141 -11.82 0.14 -26.39
N ARG A 142 -12.12 -0.56 -25.31
CA ARG A 142 -13.45 -0.76 -24.72
C ARG A 142 -13.31 -0.64 -23.22
N GLY A 143 -13.16 0.58 -22.75
CA GLY A 143 -13.02 0.88 -21.35
C GLY A 143 -14.25 0.45 -20.53
N ARG A 144 -14.01 0.12 -19.29
CA ARG A 144 -15.01 -0.38 -18.36
C ARG A 144 -14.96 0.40 -17.06
N VAL A 145 -16.12 0.52 -16.44
CA VAL A 145 -16.22 0.92 -15.04
C VAL A 145 -15.96 -0.30 -14.15
N PHE A 146 -15.06 -0.17 -13.19
CA PHE A 146 -14.84 -1.18 -12.16
C PHE A 146 -15.45 -0.71 -10.85
N ILE A 147 -16.25 -1.55 -10.20
CA ILE A 147 -16.83 -1.32 -8.88
C ILE A 147 -16.17 -2.32 -7.94
N VAL A 148 -15.32 -1.82 -7.04
CA VAL A 148 -14.51 -2.66 -6.16
C VAL A 148 -14.97 -2.52 -4.71
N ASN A 149 -15.36 -3.66 -4.08
CA ASN A 149 -15.94 -3.71 -2.73
C ASN A 149 -17.15 -2.77 -2.55
N GLY A 150 -18.07 -2.82 -3.51
CA GLY A 150 -19.08 -1.79 -3.72
C GLY A 150 -20.43 -1.99 -3.01
N ARG A 151 -20.58 -2.93 -2.07
CA ARG A 151 -21.90 -3.29 -1.50
C ARG A 151 -22.66 -2.09 -0.93
N GLU A 152 -21.98 -1.22 -0.19
CA GLU A 152 -22.58 -0.13 0.58
C GLU A 152 -22.91 1.09 -0.29
N TYR A 153 -22.06 1.44 -1.24
CA TYR A 153 -22.22 2.60 -2.11
C TYR A 153 -22.84 2.29 -3.50
N THR A 154 -22.96 1.02 -3.87
CA THR A 154 -23.52 0.63 -5.18
C THR A 154 -24.90 1.24 -5.48
N PRO A 155 -25.83 1.37 -4.52
CA PRO A 155 -27.13 1.98 -4.80
C PRO A 155 -27.04 3.43 -5.30
N LYS A 156 -26.01 4.17 -4.90
CA LYS A 156 -25.78 5.58 -5.23
C LYS A 156 -25.23 5.80 -6.63
N ILE A 157 -24.55 4.79 -7.21
CA ILE A 157 -23.95 4.89 -8.54
C ILE A 157 -25.04 5.05 -9.60
N PRO A 158 -24.91 6.03 -10.52
CA PRO A 158 -25.84 6.18 -11.64
C PRO A 158 -26.01 4.91 -12.45
N ALA A 159 -27.23 4.67 -12.92
CA ALA A 159 -27.57 3.45 -13.69
C ALA A 159 -26.67 3.27 -14.91
N ALA A 160 -26.33 4.38 -15.60
CA ALA A 160 -25.43 4.35 -16.76
C ALA A 160 -24.03 3.79 -16.44
N LEU A 161 -23.46 4.13 -15.28
CA LEU A 161 -22.16 3.63 -14.84
C LEU A 161 -22.25 2.19 -14.30
N LYS A 162 -23.41 1.80 -13.75
CA LYS A 162 -23.64 0.42 -13.28
C LYS A 162 -23.81 -0.57 -14.42
N SER A 163 -24.35 -0.11 -15.55
CA SER A 163 -24.61 -0.94 -16.73
C SER A 163 -23.28 -1.40 -17.34
N GLY A 164 -23.05 -2.70 -17.34
CA GLY A 164 -21.82 -3.29 -17.87
C GLY A 164 -20.57 -3.09 -16.99
N ALA A 165 -20.71 -2.56 -15.78
CA ALA A 165 -19.60 -2.46 -14.85
C ALA A 165 -19.10 -3.83 -14.38
N ILE A 166 -17.79 -3.95 -14.25
CA ILE A 166 -17.14 -5.14 -13.69
C ILE A 166 -17.07 -4.99 -12.17
N ARG A 167 -17.63 -5.97 -11.45
CA ARG A 167 -17.62 -5.99 -9.98
C ARG A 167 -16.55 -6.92 -9.48
N ILE A 168 -15.70 -6.41 -8.58
CA ILE A 168 -14.58 -7.13 -7.99
C ILE A 168 -14.60 -6.94 -6.49
N SER A 169 -14.13 -7.96 -5.75
CA SER A 169 -13.80 -7.85 -4.33
C SER A 169 -12.30 -8.04 -4.13
N HIS A 170 -11.68 -7.16 -3.35
CA HIS A 170 -10.33 -7.34 -2.83
C HIS A 170 -10.29 -8.25 -1.61
N ASP A 171 -11.45 -8.59 -1.04
CA ASP A 171 -11.53 -9.56 0.03
C ASP A 171 -11.70 -10.96 -0.58
N VAL A 172 -10.72 -11.82 -0.34
CA VAL A 172 -10.66 -13.19 -0.82
C VAL A 172 -10.69 -14.17 0.35
N PRO A 173 -11.08 -15.44 0.13
CA PRO A 173 -11.07 -16.44 1.20
C PRO A 173 -9.70 -16.55 1.87
N ILE A 174 -9.69 -16.56 3.21
CA ILE A 174 -8.46 -16.63 4.01
C ILE A 174 -7.66 -17.93 3.77
N VAL A 175 -8.36 -18.98 3.32
CA VAL A 175 -7.72 -20.28 3.01
C VAL A 175 -6.84 -20.24 1.76
N TYR A 176 -6.89 -19.15 0.98
CA TYR A 176 -6.00 -19.01 -0.16
C TYR A 176 -4.58 -18.76 0.32
N GLY A 177 -3.67 -19.66 -0.04
CA GLY A 177 -2.24 -19.49 0.23
C GLY A 177 -1.64 -18.28 -0.52
N PRO A 178 -0.44 -17.84 -0.10
CA PRO A 178 0.19 -16.64 -0.66
C PRO A 178 0.33 -16.67 -2.19
N ALA A 179 0.71 -17.79 -2.79
CA ALA A 179 0.85 -17.91 -4.25
C ALA A 179 -0.44 -17.58 -4.99
N ILE A 180 -1.60 -18.06 -4.50
CA ILE A 180 -2.91 -17.79 -5.11
C ILE A 180 -3.25 -16.31 -4.95
N LYS A 181 -3.05 -15.72 -3.76
CA LYS A 181 -3.35 -14.30 -3.49
C LYS A 181 -2.49 -13.38 -4.35
N PHE A 182 -1.20 -13.66 -4.49
CA PHE A 182 -0.32 -12.92 -5.41
C PHE A 182 -0.78 -13.04 -6.88
N ALA A 183 -1.22 -14.22 -7.30
CA ALA A 183 -1.76 -14.41 -8.67
C ALA A 183 -3.03 -13.59 -8.88
N ILE A 184 -3.94 -13.56 -7.91
CA ILE A 184 -5.17 -12.72 -7.94
C ILE A 184 -4.80 -11.25 -7.99
N ALA A 185 -3.89 -10.77 -7.12
CA ALA A 185 -3.45 -9.39 -7.09
C ALA A 185 -2.84 -8.95 -8.44
N LYS A 186 -1.95 -9.76 -9.03
CA LYS A 186 -1.40 -9.52 -10.38
C LYS A 186 -2.50 -9.45 -11.43
N ARG A 187 -3.47 -10.36 -11.37
CA ARG A 187 -4.60 -10.37 -12.31
C ARG A 187 -5.44 -9.12 -12.20
N PHE A 188 -5.74 -8.64 -11.00
CA PHE A 188 -6.54 -7.43 -10.80
C PHE A 188 -5.79 -6.18 -11.26
N LEU A 189 -4.50 -6.05 -10.93
CA LEU A 189 -3.68 -4.95 -11.45
C LEU A 189 -3.66 -4.91 -12.98
N ALA A 190 -3.52 -6.07 -13.63
CA ALA A 190 -3.58 -6.18 -15.10
C ALA A 190 -4.96 -5.82 -15.63
N LEU A 191 -6.05 -6.25 -14.98
CA LEU A 191 -7.42 -5.90 -15.38
C LEU A 191 -7.65 -4.40 -15.30
N TYR A 192 -7.25 -3.74 -14.20
CA TYR A 192 -7.38 -2.29 -14.08
C TYR A 192 -6.57 -1.58 -15.14
N ARG A 193 -5.27 -1.87 -15.23
CA ARG A 193 -4.38 -1.22 -16.19
C ARG A 193 -4.90 -1.32 -17.62
N ASN A 194 -5.37 -2.50 -18.02
CA ASN A 194 -5.71 -2.78 -19.41
C ASN A 194 -7.15 -2.43 -19.81
N ASN A 195 -8.08 -2.34 -18.84
CA ASN A 195 -9.49 -2.24 -19.16
C ASN A 195 -10.27 -1.14 -18.42
N ALA A 196 -9.71 -0.52 -17.37
CA ALA A 196 -10.48 0.46 -16.62
C ALA A 196 -10.47 1.85 -17.29
N ASP A 197 -11.65 2.43 -17.49
CA ASP A 197 -11.83 3.87 -17.74
C ASP A 197 -12.12 4.62 -16.45
N LEU A 198 -12.76 3.94 -15.49
CA LEU A 198 -13.09 4.49 -14.19
C LEU A 198 -13.05 3.37 -13.13
N VAL A 199 -12.51 3.67 -11.97
CA VAL A 199 -12.54 2.76 -10.82
C VAL A 199 -13.30 3.43 -9.67
N ILE A 200 -14.30 2.75 -9.12
CA ILE A 200 -15.08 3.18 -7.96
C ILE A 200 -14.79 2.21 -6.83
N THR A 201 -14.28 2.69 -5.70
CA THR A 201 -13.75 1.80 -4.65
C THR A 201 -13.81 2.39 -3.24
N THR A 202 -13.76 1.52 -2.23
CA THR A 202 -13.47 1.85 -0.82
C THR A 202 -12.08 1.34 -0.38
N LYS A 203 -11.31 0.72 -1.29
CA LYS A 203 -10.03 0.08 -0.95
C LYS A 203 -8.86 0.97 -1.35
N LEU A 204 -8.06 1.40 -0.35
CA LEU A 204 -6.89 2.26 -0.56
C LEU A 204 -5.91 1.66 -1.59
N HIS A 205 -5.59 0.36 -1.46
CA HIS A 205 -4.67 -0.33 -2.37
C HIS A 205 -5.36 -0.88 -3.64
N CYS A 206 -6.57 -0.39 -3.93
CA CYS A 206 -7.16 -0.35 -5.27
C CYS A 206 -6.99 1.03 -5.89
N ALA A 207 -7.27 2.09 -5.10
CA ALA A 207 -7.21 3.48 -5.56
C ALA A 207 -5.77 3.88 -5.95
N LEU A 208 -4.79 3.68 -5.06
CA LEU A 208 -3.40 4.12 -5.29
C LEU A 208 -2.76 3.57 -6.57
N PRO A 209 -2.80 2.25 -6.87
CA PRO A 209 -2.27 1.76 -8.14
C PRO A 209 -3.06 2.25 -9.36
N CYS A 210 -4.38 2.46 -9.24
CA CYS A 210 -5.17 3.02 -10.34
C CYS A 210 -4.80 4.49 -10.62
N ILE A 211 -4.61 5.30 -9.58
CA ILE A 211 -4.08 6.66 -9.70
C ILE A 211 -2.70 6.61 -10.37
N ALA A 212 -1.81 5.72 -9.93
CA ALA A 212 -0.49 5.56 -10.53
C ALA A 212 -0.52 5.18 -12.01
N TYR A 213 -1.51 4.41 -12.43
CA TYR A 213 -1.75 4.08 -13.85
C TYR A 213 -2.33 5.26 -14.67
N GLY A 214 -2.74 6.36 -14.05
CA GLY A 214 -3.46 7.45 -14.70
C GLY A 214 -4.92 7.08 -15.02
N ILE A 215 -5.56 6.33 -14.14
CA ILE A 215 -6.98 5.93 -14.24
C ILE A 215 -7.79 6.81 -13.29
N PRO A 216 -8.89 7.43 -13.76
CA PRO A 216 -9.82 8.14 -12.89
C PRO A 216 -10.35 7.25 -11.75
N VAL A 217 -10.42 7.80 -10.54
CA VAL A 217 -10.87 7.08 -9.33
C VAL A 217 -11.93 7.88 -8.60
N ILE A 218 -13.02 7.22 -8.22
CA ILE A 218 -13.99 7.71 -7.23
C ILE A 218 -13.81 6.89 -5.97
N PHE A 219 -13.51 7.56 -4.86
CA PHE A 219 -13.27 6.89 -3.59
C PHE A 219 -14.38 7.17 -2.58
N PHE A 220 -14.94 6.11 -2.01
CA PHE A 220 -15.88 6.17 -0.91
C PHE A 220 -15.21 5.75 0.40
N GLY A 221 -15.39 6.53 1.45
CA GLY A 221 -14.81 6.26 2.77
C GLY A 221 -15.16 7.34 3.78
N GLU A 222 -14.69 7.17 5.00
CA GLU A 222 -14.84 8.18 6.03
C GLU A 222 -13.70 9.20 5.93
N SER A 223 -14.04 10.48 5.79
CA SER A 223 -13.06 11.57 5.62
C SER A 223 -12.14 11.75 6.84
N ASN A 224 -12.55 11.28 8.02
CA ASN A 224 -11.76 11.31 9.25
C ASN A 224 -10.85 10.08 9.42
N ASP A 225 -10.86 9.14 8.48
CA ASP A 225 -9.93 8.01 8.50
C ASP A 225 -8.52 8.51 8.13
N TYR A 226 -7.65 8.61 9.13
CA TYR A 226 -6.28 9.10 8.98
C TYR A 226 -5.45 8.33 7.93
N ARG A 227 -5.82 7.08 7.63
CA ARG A 227 -5.18 6.24 6.61
C ARG A 227 -5.39 6.77 5.20
N LEU A 228 -6.44 7.58 5.01
CA LEU A 228 -6.83 8.13 3.71
C LEU A 228 -6.21 9.50 3.42
N SER A 229 -5.44 10.07 4.36
CA SER A 229 -4.74 11.35 4.16
C SER A 229 -3.90 11.35 2.87
N ILE A 230 -3.29 10.22 2.53
CA ILE A 230 -2.55 10.07 1.28
C ILE A 230 -3.39 10.34 0.01
N LEU A 231 -4.68 10.04 0.03
CA LEU A 231 -5.58 10.32 -1.12
C LEU A 231 -5.89 11.80 -1.22
N THR A 232 -6.21 12.44 -0.08
CA THR A 232 -6.49 13.88 -0.04
C THR A 232 -5.25 14.71 -0.38
N ASP A 233 -4.07 14.27 0.05
CA ASP A 233 -2.79 14.92 -0.27
C ASP A 233 -2.44 14.81 -1.77
N LEU A 234 -2.97 13.81 -2.47
CA LEU A 234 -2.89 13.68 -3.93
C LEU A 234 -3.99 14.47 -4.66
N GLY A 235 -4.89 15.13 -3.92
CA GLY A 235 -6.00 15.89 -4.51
C GLY A 235 -7.25 15.04 -4.82
N LEU A 236 -7.33 13.78 -4.36
CA LEU A 236 -8.53 12.96 -4.56
C LEU A 236 -9.61 13.31 -3.54
N SER A 237 -10.83 13.58 -4.03
CA SER A 237 -12.00 13.74 -3.17
C SER A 237 -12.42 12.40 -2.56
N ILE A 238 -12.72 12.41 -1.26
CA ILE A 238 -13.28 11.26 -0.54
C ILE A 238 -14.75 11.54 -0.27
N TYR A 239 -15.62 10.69 -0.79
CA TYR A 239 -17.06 10.79 -0.60
C TYR A 239 -17.52 9.89 0.54
N GLY A 240 -18.31 10.45 1.47
CA GLY A 240 -18.90 9.67 2.55
C GLY A 240 -19.82 8.56 2.03
N LEU A 241 -19.91 7.46 2.77
CA LEU A 241 -20.86 6.39 2.43
C LEU A 241 -22.33 6.87 2.50
N ASP A 242 -22.59 7.96 3.18
CA ASP A 242 -23.88 8.67 3.28
C ASP A 242 -24.09 9.75 2.21
N ALA A 243 -23.05 10.13 1.43
CA ALA A 243 -23.14 11.15 0.39
C ALA A 243 -24.28 10.86 -0.60
N GLY A 244 -25.03 11.88 -1.00
CA GLY A 244 -26.04 11.76 -2.04
C GLY A 244 -25.45 11.53 -3.43
N THR A 245 -26.24 11.01 -4.37
CA THR A 245 -25.78 10.82 -5.76
C THR A 245 -25.37 12.13 -6.41
N ALA A 246 -26.02 13.25 -6.05
CA ALA A 246 -25.73 14.57 -6.61
C ALA A 246 -24.43 15.20 -6.05
N ASP A 247 -23.93 14.71 -4.93
CA ASP A 247 -22.74 15.25 -4.27
C ASP A 247 -21.44 14.67 -4.83
N VAL A 248 -21.54 13.63 -5.67
CA VAL A 248 -20.39 12.88 -6.20
C VAL A 248 -20.11 13.33 -7.63
N ASP A 249 -18.85 13.67 -7.91
CA ASP A 249 -18.39 13.81 -9.30
C ASP A 249 -18.23 12.41 -9.92
N TRP A 250 -19.15 12.08 -10.83
CA TRP A 250 -19.19 10.78 -11.51
C TRP A 250 -18.34 10.73 -12.79
N ALA A 251 -17.66 11.80 -13.15
CA ALA A 251 -16.79 11.89 -14.30
C ALA A 251 -15.46 12.58 -13.97
N PRO A 252 -14.75 12.14 -12.91
CA PRO A 252 -13.52 12.80 -12.48
C PRO A 252 -12.44 12.64 -13.53
N GLU A 253 -11.53 13.60 -13.58
CA GLU A 253 -10.30 13.47 -14.35
C GLU A 253 -9.29 12.57 -13.62
N ALA A 254 -8.37 11.97 -14.37
CA ALA A 254 -7.25 11.25 -13.79
C ALA A 254 -6.28 12.25 -13.12
N LEU A 255 -5.81 11.89 -11.94
CA LEU A 255 -4.78 12.69 -11.25
C LEU A 255 -3.43 12.53 -11.97
N ASP A 256 -2.72 13.63 -12.11
CA ASP A 256 -1.31 13.59 -12.51
C ASP A 256 -0.43 13.57 -11.27
N ILE A 257 0.33 12.49 -11.12
CA ILE A 257 1.24 12.26 -10.00
C ILE A 257 2.65 11.90 -10.49
N ASP A 258 2.98 12.27 -11.71
CA ASP A 258 4.25 11.81 -12.32
C ASP A 258 5.48 12.38 -11.58
N GLU A 259 5.38 13.60 -11.03
CA GLU A 259 6.44 14.19 -10.21
C GLU A 259 6.60 13.45 -8.87
N GLU A 260 5.51 13.24 -8.12
CA GLU A 260 5.52 12.51 -6.85
C GLU A 260 6.03 11.08 -7.03
N LYS A 261 5.64 10.44 -8.13
CA LYS A 261 6.11 9.11 -8.49
C LYS A 261 7.62 9.08 -8.72
N ALA A 262 8.15 10.03 -9.49
CA ALA A 262 9.58 10.12 -9.76
C ALA A 262 10.38 10.32 -8.46
N VAL A 263 9.97 11.26 -7.62
CA VAL A 263 10.59 11.52 -6.30
C VAL A 263 10.58 10.25 -5.43
N LEU A 264 9.45 9.53 -5.38
CA LEU A 264 9.34 8.31 -4.57
C LEU A 264 10.24 7.18 -5.11
N ILE A 265 10.32 7.00 -6.42
CA ILE A 265 11.20 6.00 -7.05
C ILE A 265 12.67 6.32 -6.74
N ASP A 266 13.09 7.56 -6.90
CA ASP A 266 14.46 8.00 -6.62
C ASP A 266 14.82 7.82 -5.15
N LEU A 267 13.90 8.14 -4.24
CA LEU A 267 14.07 7.91 -2.81
C LEU A 267 14.29 6.44 -2.49
N ILE A 268 13.46 5.54 -3.05
CA ILE A 268 13.57 4.09 -2.81
C ILE A 268 14.90 3.56 -3.36
N ASN A 269 15.25 3.94 -4.59
CA ASN A 269 16.51 3.53 -5.22
C ASN A 269 17.74 4.03 -4.45
N GLY A 270 17.69 5.26 -3.94
CA GLY A 270 18.75 5.84 -3.12
C GLY A 270 18.96 5.05 -1.81
N LYS A 271 17.86 4.73 -1.12
CA LYS A 271 17.91 3.92 0.12
C LYS A 271 18.39 2.48 -0.14
N LEU A 272 17.97 1.85 -1.24
CA LEU A 272 18.46 0.51 -1.63
C LEU A 272 19.98 0.53 -1.81
N LYS A 273 20.52 1.46 -2.61
CA LYS A 273 21.96 1.60 -2.82
C LYS A 273 22.73 1.83 -1.52
N ALA A 274 22.20 2.63 -0.60
CA ALA A 274 22.83 2.91 0.68
C ALA A 274 22.95 1.64 1.55
N VAL A 275 21.95 0.77 1.56
CA VAL A 275 21.95 -0.48 2.34
C VAL A 275 22.83 -1.57 1.69
N GLU A 276 22.96 -1.55 0.35
CA GLU A 276 23.84 -2.48 -0.39
C GLU A 276 25.32 -2.16 -0.18
N GLY A 277 25.66 -0.88 -0.03
CA GLY A 277 27.04 -0.41 0.10
C GLY A 277 27.61 -0.38 1.52
N GLY A 278 26.77 -0.55 2.53
CA GLY A 278 27.15 -0.63 3.96
C GLY A 278 27.11 -2.05 4.49
#